data_f623720f50e21e624593110b937cedea
#
_entry.id   f623720f50e21e624593110b937cedea
#
_cell.length_a   1.000
_cell.length_b   1.000
_cell.length_c   1.000
_cell.angle_alpha   90.00
_cell.angle_beta   90.00
_cell.angle_gamma   90.00
#
_symmetry.space_group_name_H-M   'P 1'
#
loop_
_entity.id
_entity.type
_entity.pdbx_description
1 polymer ?
#
loop_
_entity_poly.entity_id
_entity_poly.type
_entity_poly.pdbx_seq_one_letter_code
_entity_poly.pdbx_strand_id
1 'polypeptide(L)'
;MSVNKKYKCRLCKECNGKACIGELPGMGGVFESANFILNCAEWKNYYTSDSYPLPRLRLAPMTGAVENVGYEDERQFYFDLIRASVKAGLALSIGDGYPDLKLFSGIEALRDVKKKGAVFLKPYPQMKLFERIEASMESAEIIGVDTDAYNIVTMRNLVHLEKKSAKDLAALKKYAKLPFAVKGIFTSYDIEVVKELKPDIAIISNHGGRIETDRGSVAAFAHSHLKEIKKYSGEVWADGGLRKREDFMAASSLGVEEVLIGRPCITALLRDKENGIKNFIDSILGKDLTKEACGSLGSSPLRSFEKP
;
A
#
# COMPACT_ATOMS: atom_id res chain seq x y z
N MET A 1 -17.66 -14.57 -7.83
CA MET A 1 -16.46 -15.40 -7.60
C MET A 1 -16.51 -15.96 -6.20
N SER A 2 -16.36 -17.26 -6.04
CA SER A 2 -16.20 -17.85 -4.72
C SER A 2 -14.79 -17.55 -4.24
N VAL A 3 -14.64 -16.60 -3.31
CA VAL A 3 -13.45 -16.53 -2.46
C VAL A 3 -13.27 -17.93 -1.87
N ASN A 4 -12.07 -18.47 -1.90
CA ASN A 4 -11.79 -19.82 -1.39
C ASN A 4 -12.33 -19.96 0.03
N LYS A 5 -13.46 -20.65 0.20
CA LYS A 5 -14.17 -20.80 1.49
C LYS A 5 -13.33 -21.51 2.56
N LYS A 6 -12.22 -22.15 2.16
CA LYS A 6 -11.33 -22.88 3.05
C LYS A 6 -10.23 -22.01 3.65
N TYR A 7 -9.95 -20.84 3.05
CA TYR A 7 -8.90 -19.96 3.56
C TYR A 7 -9.37 -19.18 4.79
N LYS A 8 -8.55 -19.16 5.82
CA LYS A 8 -8.75 -18.35 7.02
C LYS A 8 -7.44 -17.69 7.41
N CYS A 9 -7.43 -16.36 7.49
CA CYS A 9 -6.31 -15.62 8.04
C CYS A 9 -6.08 -16.00 9.51
N ARG A 10 -4.82 -16.14 9.92
CA ARG A 10 -4.43 -16.60 11.27
C ARG A 10 -3.87 -15.46 12.13
N LEU A 11 -3.98 -14.22 11.70
CA LEU A 11 -3.35 -13.09 12.35
C LEU A 11 -4.14 -12.52 13.54
N CYS A 12 -5.46 -12.62 13.52
CA CYS A 12 -6.32 -12.18 14.60
C CYS A 12 -6.83 -13.38 15.41
N LYS A 13 -6.86 -13.26 16.73
CA LYS A 13 -7.35 -14.35 17.62
C LYS A 13 -8.81 -14.73 17.32
N GLU A 14 -9.64 -13.74 17.05
CA GLU A 14 -11.09 -13.88 16.84
C GLU A 14 -11.53 -13.61 15.39
N CYS A 15 -10.66 -13.89 14.43
CA CYS A 15 -11.03 -13.71 13.02
C CYS A 15 -12.16 -14.68 12.63
N ASN A 16 -13.30 -14.13 12.26
CA ASN A 16 -14.43 -14.89 11.74
C ASN A 16 -14.27 -15.34 10.27
N GLY A 17 -13.13 -15.00 9.62
CA GLY A 17 -12.86 -15.33 8.23
C GLY A 17 -13.61 -14.48 7.22
N LYS A 18 -14.31 -13.43 7.67
CA LYS A 18 -15.00 -12.44 6.83
C LYS A 18 -14.11 -11.23 6.60
N ALA A 19 -14.63 -10.25 5.88
CA ALA A 19 -13.89 -9.04 5.56
C ALA A 19 -13.42 -8.28 6.80
N CYS A 20 -12.18 -7.79 6.78
CA CYS A 20 -11.68 -6.88 7.81
C CYS A 20 -12.38 -5.53 7.67
N ILE A 21 -13.25 -5.18 8.62
CA ILE A 21 -13.97 -3.89 8.66
C ILE A 21 -14.67 -3.58 7.31
N GLY A 22 -15.50 -4.50 6.83
CA GLY A 22 -16.20 -4.37 5.55
C GLY A 22 -15.36 -4.67 4.31
N GLU A 23 -14.08 -4.98 4.47
CA GLU A 23 -13.18 -5.41 3.40
C GLU A 23 -13.29 -6.94 3.17
N LEU A 24 -12.47 -7.48 2.28
CA LEU A 24 -12.47 -8.92 1.99
C LEU A 24 -11.90 -9.77 3.13
N PRO A 25 -12.30 -11.04 3.22
CA PRO A 25 -11.75 -11.96 4.21
C PRO A 25 -10.22 -12.01 4.17
N GLY A 26 -9.61 -12.08 5.34
CA GLY A 26 -8.18 -12.32 5.45
C GLY A 26 -7.27 -11.18 5.05
N MET A 27 -7.72 -9.95 5.05
CA MET A 27 -6.95 -8.77 4.63
C MET A 27 -5.76 -8.41 5.54
N GLY A 28 -5.08 -9.42 6.07
CA GLY A 28 -3.76 -9.25 6.66
C GLY A 28 -3.74 -8.68 8.08
N GLY A 29 -4.63 -9.18 8.96
CA GLY A 29 -4.50 -8.94 10.40
C GLY A 29 -4.83 -7.53 10.87
N VAL A 30 -5.73 -6.83 10.18
CA VAL A 30 -6.10 -5.44 10.53
C VAL A 30 -7.47 -5.31 11.19
N PHE A 31 -8.17 -6.41 11.44
CA PHE A 31 -9.53 -6.40 11.99
C PHE A 31 -9.63 -5.60 13.31
N GLU A 32 -8.68 -5.79 14.21
CA GLU A 32 -8.61 -5.12 15.51
C GLU A 32 -7.62 -3.94 15.53
N SER A 33 -7.01 -3.59 14.40
CA SER A 33 -6.05 -2.51 14.35
C SER A 33 -6.71 -1.16 14.48
N ALA A 34 -6.43 -0.46 15.59
CA ALA A 34 -6.88 0.90 15.81
C ALA A 34 -6.40 1.84 14.69
N ASN A 35 -5.15 1.67 14.23
CA ASN A 35 -4.58 2.49 13.16
C ASN A 35 -5.29 2.28 11.82
N PHE A 36 -5.74 1.04 11.52
CA PHE A 36 -6.53 0.82 10.31
C PHE A 36 -7.88 1.54 10.38
N ILE A 37 -8.56 1.47 11.52
CA ILE A 37 -9.84 2.16 11.74
C ILE A 37 -9.66 3.68 11.59
N LEU A 38 -8.64 4.24 12.24
CA LEU A 38 -8.31 5.67 12.17
C LEU A 38 -7.94 6.08 10.74
N ASN A 39 -7.13 5.30 10.03
CA ASN A 39 -6.80 5.56 8.63
C ASN A 39 -8.06 5.70 7.75
N CYS A 40 -9.04 4.82 7.94
CA CYS A 40 -10.29 4.86 7.15
C CYS A 40 -11.25 5.97 7.58
N ALA A 41 -11.13 6.46 8.82
CA ALA A 41 -12.07 7.41 9.41
C ALA A 41 -11.63 8.87 9.32
N GLU A 42 -10.32 9.15 9.32
CA GLU A 42 -9.84 10.50 9.63
C GLU A 42 -9.51 11.39 8.43
N TRP A 43 -9.42 10.86 7.20
CA TRP A 43 -9.27 11.71 6.00
C TRP A 43 -10.37 12.75 5.90
N LYS A 44 -11.60 12.42 6.32
CA LYS A 44 -12.73 13.36 6.33
C LYS A 44 -12.51 14.62 7.15
N ASN A 45 -11.62 14.58 8.16
CA ASN A 45 -11.31 15.73 9.00
C ASN A 45 -10.53 16.82 8.23
N TYR A 46 -10.02 16.48 7.05
CA TYR A 46 -9.23 17.34 6.16
C TYR A 46 -9.92 17.61 4.83
N TYR A 47 -11.21 17.32 4.74
CA TYR A 47 -11.99 17.69 3.55
C TYR A 47 -12.08 19.22 3.45
N THR A 48 -11.97 19.70 2.24
CA THR A 48 -12.02 21.13 1.91
C THR A 48 -13.07 21.38 0.83
N SER A 49 -13.67 22.56 0.87
CA SER A 49 -14.55 23.06 -0.19
C SER A 49 -13.75 23.51 -1.44
N ASP A 50 -12.45 23.74 -1.27
CA ASP A 50 -11.60 24.17 -2.35
C ASP A 50 -11.32 23.02 -3.33
N SER A 51 -11.26 23.33 -4.60
CA SER A 51 -10.92 22.37 -5.62
C SER A 51 -9.40 22.16 -5.66
N TYR A 52 -8.95 21.01 -5.19
CA TYR A 52 -7.56 20.58 -5.33
C TYR A 52 -7.44 19.57 -6.46
N PRO A 53 -6.34 19.59 -7.24
CA PRO A 53 -6.05 18.51 -8.17
C PRO A 53 -5.87 17.21 -7.42
N LEU A 54 -6.27 16.09 -8.00
CA LEU A 54 -5.98 14.79 -7.40
C LEU A 54 -4.46 14.54 -7.42
N PRO A 55 -3.93 13.87 -6.39
CA PRO A 55 -2.53 13.43 -6.41
C PRO A 55 -2.36 12.36 -7.50
N ARG A 56 -1.13 12.09 -7.89
CA ARG A 56 -0.85 10.94 -8.74
C ARG A 56 -1.29 9.65 -8.02
N LEU A 57 -1.75 8.68 -8.80
CA LEU A 57 -2.29 7.42 -8.26
C LEU A 57 -1.36 6.26 -8.62
N ARG A 58 -0.96 5.50 -7.63
CA ARG A 58 -0.08 4.35 -7.76
C ARG A 58 -0.67 3.12 -7.08
N LEU A 59 -0.45 1.95 -7.67
CA LEU A 59 -0.71 0.68 -7.01
C LEU A 59 0.22 0.52 -5.81
N ALA A 60 -0.30 0.21 -4.63
CA ALA A 60 0.54 -0.10 -3.47
C ALA A 60 1.29 -1.44 -3.63
N PRO A 61 2.48 -1.61 -3.01
CA PRO A 61 3.27 -2.83 -3.09
C PRO A 61 2.68 -3.95 -2.23
N MET A 62 1.65 -4.63 -2.76
CA MET A 62 0.93 -5.68 -2.04
C MET A 62 1.51 -7.06 -2.31
N THR A 63 1.56 -7.91 -1.27
CA THR A 63 2.03 -9.29 -1.31
C THR A 63 1.18 -10.19 -0.42
N GLY A 64 1.33 -11.52 -0.56
CA GLY A 64 0.67 -12.48 0.30
C GLY A 64 -0.79 -12.71 -0.07
N ALA A 65 -1.07 -12.84 -1.35
CA ALA A 65 -2.43 -13.03 -1.86
C ALA A 65 -3.08 -14.33 -1.36
N VAL A 66 -2.32 -15.41 -1.35
CA VAL A 66 -2.84 -16.72 -0.89
C VAL A 66 -3.18 -16.66 0.59
N GLU A 67 -2.25 -16.16 1.42
CA GLU A 67 -2.42 -16.15 2.88
C GLU A 67 -3.39 -15.06 3.36
N ASN A 68 -3.42 -13.92 2.68
CA ASN A 68 -4.16 -12.74 3.17
C ASN A 68 -5.50 -12.53 2.46
N VAL A 69 -5.64 -13.01 1.24
CA VAL A 69 -6.80 -12.71 0.38
C VAL A 69 -7.57 -13.97 0.00
N GLY A 70 -6.93 -15.15 0.09
CA GLY A 70 -7.51 -16.41 -0.35
C GLY A 70 -7.49 -16.57 -1.87
N TYR A 71 -6.52 -15.95 -2.54
CA TYR A 71 -6.25 -16.20 -3.96
C TYR A 71 -5.74 -17.63 -4.15
N GLU A 72 -6.05 -18.26 -5.27
CA GLU A 72 -5.69 -19.67 -5.48
C GLU A 72 -4.19 -19.85 -5.73
N ASP A 73 -3.58 -18.92 -6.44
CA ASP A 73 -2.18 -18.94 -6.84
C ASP A 73 -1.53 -17.58 -6.59
N GLU A 74 -0.40 -17.56 -5.87
CA GLU A 74 0.32 -16.34 -5.51
C GLU A 74 0.88 -15.63 -6.76
N ARG A 75 1.43 -16.38 -7.72
CA ARG A 75 1.99 -15.83 -8.95
C ARG A 75 0.91 -15.23 -9.84
N GLN A 76 -0.21 -15.95 -10.04
CA GLN A 76 -1.32 -15.48 -10.85
C GLN A 76 -1.92 -14.18 -10.31
N PHE A 77 -1.95 -14.00 -8.99
CA PHE A 77 -2.40 -12.76 -8.40
C PHE A 77 -1.61 -11.54 -8.88
N TYR A 78 -0.28 -11.63 -8.95
CA TYR A 78 0.54 -10.50 -9.42
C TYR A 78 0.26 -10.17 -10.89
N PHE A 79 0.10 -11.18 -11.74
CA PHE A 79 -0.22 -10.96 -13.16
C PHE A 79 -1.58 -10.28 -13.32
N ASP A 80 -2.60 -10.78 -12.63
CA ASP A 80 -3.95 -10.21 -12.69
C ASP A 80 -3.96 -8.77 -12.15
N LEU A 81 -3.31 -8.54 -11.01
CA LEU A 81 -3.25 -7.23 -10.36
C LEU A 81 -2.51 -6.19 -11.23
N ILE A 82 -1.36 -6.55 -11.78
CA ILE A 82 -0.54 -5.63 -12.59
C ILE A 82 -1.25 -5.32 -13.91
N ARG A 83 -1.80 -6.32 -14.61
CA ARG A 83 -2.56 -6.11 -15.85
C ARG A 83 -3.77 -5.21 -15.63
N ALA A 84 -4.55 -5.46 -14.58
CA ALA A 84 -5.70 -4.64 -14.24
C ALA A 84 -5.31 -3.21 -13.86
N SER A 85 -4.17 -3.03 -13.18
CA SER A 85 -3.64 -1.71 -12.82
C SER A 85 -3.16 -0.92 -14.03
N VAL A 86 -2.50 -1.58 -14.99
CA VAL A 86 -2.13 -0.98 -16.29
C VAL A 86 -3.37 -0.49 -17.03
N LYS A 87 -4.42 -1.34 -17.11
CA LYS A 87 -5.69 -0.98 -17.73
C LYS A 87 -6.38 0.22 -17.08
N ALA A 88 -6.21 0.36 -15.77
CA ALA A 88 -6.72 1.49 -15.00
C ALA A 88 -5.86 2.77 -15.10
N GLY A 89 -4.68 2.71 -15.72
CA GLY A 89 -3.77 3.84 -15.85
C GLY A 89 -3.02 4.18 -14.55
N LEU A 90 -2.88 3.24 -13.62
CA LEU A 90 -2.11 3.44 -12.41
C LEU A 90 -0.60 3.35 -12.68
N ALA A 91 0.19 4.15 -11.97
CA ALA A 91 1.60 3.85 -11.78
C ALA A 91 1.74 2.54 -10.99
N LEU A 92 2.76 1.76 -11.29
CA LEU A 92 2.89 0.40 -10.77
C LEU A 92 3.84 0.34 -9.59
N SER A 93 3.51 -0.52 -8.62
CA SER A 93 4.45 -0.96 -7.60
C SER A 93 4.32 -2.46 -7.37
N ILE A 94 5.44 -3.07 -7.01
CA ILE A 94 5.51 -4.44 -6.50
C ILE A 94 6.17 -4.47 -5.13
N GLY A 95 5.82 -5.44 -4.33
CA GLY A 95 6.35 -5.63 -3.00
C GLY A 95 7.24 -6.86 -2.90
N ASP A 96 8.03 -6.87 -1.85
CA ASP A 96 8.85 -8.00 -1.43
C ASP A 96 8.19 -8.75 -0.27
N GLY A 97 8.53 -10.01 -0.10
CA GLY A 97 7.98 -10.84 0.96
C GLY A 97 8.67 -12.20 1.05
N TYR A 98 8.16 -13.04 1.94
CA TYR A 98 8.60 -14.43 2.07
C TYR A 98 7.44 -15.38 1.69
N PRO A 99 7.70 -16.42 0.89
CA PRO A 99 8.97 -16.76 0.23
C PRO A 99 9.35 -15.79 -0.91
N ASP A 100 10.57 -15.95 -1.42
CA ASP A 100 11.17 -15.10 -2.48
C ASP A 100 10.31 -15.04 -3.76
N LEU A 101 9.49 -16.05 -4.00
CA LEU A 101 8.48 -16.09 -5.06
C LEU A 101 7.64 -14.80 -5.13
N LYS A 102 7.37 -14.15 -3.98
CA LYS A 102 6.54 -12.94 -3.94
C LYS A 102 7.19 -11.77 -4.68
N LEU A 103 8.49 -11.54 -4.50
CA LEU A 103 9.21 -10.53 -5.27
C LEU A 103 9.34 -10.92 -6.75
N PHE A 104 9.78 -12.14 -7.02
CA PHE A 104 10.05 -12.56 -8.39
C PHE A 104 8.79 -12.63 -9.25
N SER A 105 7.65 -13.05 -8.71
CA SER A 105 6.36 -13.00 -9.42
C SER A 105 5.93 -11.57 -9.76
N GLY A 106 6.21 -10.61 -8.88
CA GLY A 106 5.98 -9.20 -9.17
C GLY A 106 6.86 -8.69 -10.31
N ILE A 107 8.16 -9.04 -10.30
CA ILE A 107 9.11 -8.69 -11.36
C ILE A 107 8.67 -9.31 -12.69
N GLU A 108 8.29 -10.58 -12.70
CA GLU A 108 7.77 -11.26 -13.90
C GLU A 108 6.49 -10.60 -14.44
N ALA A 109 5.58 -10.21 -13.56
CA ALA A 109 4.35 -9.54 -13.96
C ALA A 109 4.61 -8.15 -14.60
N LEU A 110 5.60 -7.39 -14.10
CA LEU A 110 6.03 -6.13 -14.73
C LEU A 110 6.63 -6.38 -16.13
N ARG A 111 7.47 -7.41 -16.27
CA ARG A 111 8.05 -7.82 -17.56
C ARG A 111 6.98 -8.25 -18.57
N ASP A 112 5.98 -9.00 -18.13
CA ASP A 112 4.86 -9.45 -18.95
C ASP A 112 4.11 -8.27 -19.61
N VAL A 113 3.85 -7.22 -18.85
CA VAL A 113 3.21 -6.00 -19.37
C VAL A 113 4.19 -5.01 -20.00
N LYS A 114 5.48 -5.32 -20.05
CA LYS A 114 6.57 -4.47 -20.59
C LYS A 114 6.58 -3.08 -19.95
N LYS A 115 6.41 -3.03 -18.63
CA LYS A 115 6.43 -1.78 -17.84
C LYS A 115 7.46 -1.90 -16.73
N LYS A 116 7.92 -0.75 -16.27
CA LYS A 116 8.67 -0.62 -15.02
C LYS A 116 7.73 -0.18 -13.92
N GLY A 117 8.13 -0.46 -12.66
CA GLY A 117 7.38 -0.04 -11.48
C GLY A 117 8.30 0.27 -10.31
N ALA A 118 7.74 0.84 -9.24
CA ALA A 118 8.47 0.97 -7.98
C ALA A 118 8.56 -0.40 -7.30
N VAL A 119 9.77 -0.78 -6.88
CA VAL A 119 10.02 -2.04 -6.18
C VAL A 119 10.31 -1.75 -4.72
N PHE A 120 9.42 -2.19 -3.83
CA PHE A 120 9.54 -1.98 -2.40
C PHE A 120 10.04 -3.25 -1.72
N LEU A 121 11.24 -3.16 -1.14
CA LEU A 121 11.93 -4.26 -0.49
C LEU A 121 11.65 -4.27 1.00
N LYS A 122 11.54 -5.45 1.59
CA LYS A 122 11.50 -5.62 3.04
C LYS A 122 12.89 -5.35 3.62
N PRO A 123 12.98 -4.87 4.87
CA PRO A 123 14.25 -4.48 5.48
C PRO A 123 15.06 -5.70 5.94
N TYR A 124 15.43 -6.56 5.00
CA TYR A 124 16.34 -7.68 5.19
C TYR A 124 17.74 -7.22 5.62
N PRO A 125 18.63 -8.14 6.09
CA PRO A 125 20.05 -7.86 6.24
C PRO A 125 20.65 -7.23 5.00
N GLN A 126 21.62 -6.36 5.19
CA GLN A 126 22.15 -5.45 4.16
C GLN A 126 22.57 -6.15 2.87
N MET A 127 23.27 -7.28 2.98
CA MET A 127 23.72 -8.05 1.81
C MET A 127 22.54 -8.57 0.98
N LYS A 128 21.50 -9.09 1.65
CA LYS A 128 20.30 -9.55 0.95
C LYS A 128 19.55 -8.40 0.26
N LEU A 129 19.61 -7.19 0.80
CA LEU A 129 19.04 -6.02 0.14
C LEU A 129 19.78 -5.64 -1.15
N PHE A 130 21.11 -5.74 -1.17
CA PHE A 130 21.87 -5.53 -2.42
C PHE A 130 21.49 -6.56 -3.49
N GLU A 131 21.39 -7.83 -3.14
CA GLU A 131 20.94 -8.91 -4.05
C GLU A 131 19.52 -8.63 -4.59
N ARG A 132 18.62 -8.18 -3.73
CA ARG A 132 17.23 -7.82 -4.10
C ARG A 132 17.18 -6.62 -5.04
N ILE A 133 17.98 -5.60 -4.78
CA ILE A 133 18.11 -4.43 -5.66
C ILE A 133 18.59 -4.89 -7.03
N GLU A 134 19.67 -5.67 -7.10
CA GLU A 134 20.25 -6.15 -8.36
C GLU A 134 19.21 -6.94 -9.16
N ALA A 135 18.51 -7.89 -8.53
CA ALA A 135 17.46 -8.67 -9.18
C ALA A 135 16.29 -7.82 -9.73
N SER A 136 16.09 -6.62 -9.16
CA SER A 136 14.98 -5.73 -9.51
C SER A 136 15.33 -4.68 -10.56
N MET A 137 16.62 -4.39 -10.80
CA MET A 137 17.09 -3.21 -11.58
C MET A 137 16.45 -3.06 -12.95
N GLU A 138 16.30 -4.16 -13.70
CA GLU A 138 15.73 -4.12 -15.05
C GLU A 138 14.26 -3.71 -15.08
N SER A 139 13.50 -4.10 -14.03
CA SER A 139 12.07 -3.88 -13.91
C SER A 139 11.71 -2.68 -13.04
N ALA A 140 12.69 -2.11 -12.34
CA ALA A 140 12.48 -0.98 -11.44
C ALA A 140 12.59 0.37 -12.15
N GLU A 141 11.72 1.30 -11.79
CA GLU A 141 11.85 2.74 -12.01
C GLU A 141 12.23 3.48 -10.71
N ILE A 142 11.88 2.91 -9.57
CA ILE A 142 12.15 3.38 -8.22
C ILE A 142 12.52 2.18 -7.37
N ILE A 143 13.53 2.29 -6.52
CA ILE A 143 13.80 1.33 -5.45
C ILE A 143 13.35 1.93 -4.13
N GLY A 144 12.54 1.19 -3.39
CA GLY A 144 12.06 1.59 -2.07
C GLY A 144 12.35 0.55 -1.00
N VAL A 145 12.42 0.99 0.25
CA VAL A 145 12.51 0.11 1.42
C VAL A 145 11.34 0.38 2.36
N ASP A 146 10.61 -0.68 2.73
CA ASP A 146 9.56 -0.66 3.75
C ASP A 146 10.22 -0.66 5.15
N THR A 147 10.67 0.49 5.64
CA THR A 147 11.47 0.58 6.87
C THR A 147 10.72 0.20 8.13
N ASP A 148 9.41 0.36 8.15
CA ASP A 148 8.52 -0.04 9.25
C ASP A 148 8.33 -1.56 9.37
N ALA A 149 8.60 -2.29 8.29
CA ALA A 149 8.26 -3.71 8.19
C ALA A 149 9.20 -4.65 8.97
N TYR A 150 10.24 -4.15 9.65
CA TYR A 150 11.16 -4.99 10.43
C TYR A 150 10.45 -5.81 11.53
N ASN A 151 9.28 -5.39 11.97
CA ASN A 151 8.45 -6.07 12.98
C ASN A 151 7.06 -6.45 12.46
N ILE A 152 6.89 -6.56 11.14
CA ILE A 152 5.59 -6.86 10.56
C ILE A 152 5.09 -8.26 10.96
N VAL A 153 3.85 -8.34 11.44
CA VAL A 153 3.24 -9.57 11.97
C VAL A 153 3.27 -10.72 10.95
N THR A 154 3.05 -10.43 9.67
CA THR A 154 2.95 -11.43 8.60
C THR A 154 4.27 -12.14 8.29
N MET A 155 5.40 -11.58 8.69
CA MET A 155 6.74 -12.14 8.44
C MET A 155 7.50 -12.44 9.74
N ARG A 156 6.93 -12.08 10.90
CA ARG A 156 7.53 -12.34 12.22
C ARG A 156 7.79 -13.85 12.40
N ASN A 157 9.00 -14.18 12.81
CA ASN A 157 9.46 -15.56 12.99
C ASN A 157 9.58 -16.41 11.70
N LEU A 158 9.39 -15.83 10.52
CA LEU A 158 9.61 -16.52 9.25
C LEU A 158 10.96 -16.17 8.64
N VAL A 159 11.37 -14.90 8.77
CA VAL A 159 12.62 -14.37 8.24
C VAL A 159 13.21 -13.34 9.18
N HIS A 160 14.53 -13.13 9.07
CA HIS A 160 15.20 -12.07 9.80
C HIS A 160 15.04 -10.74 9.06
N LEU A 161 14.43 -9.76 9.73
CA LEU A 161 14.30 -8.38 9.27
C LEU A 161 14.94 -7.46 10.31
N GLU A 162 15.48 -6.34 9.86
CA GLU A 162 16.27 -5.42 10.69
C GLU A 162 15.73 -3.98 10.58
N LYS A 163 15.73 -3.27 11.70
CA LYS A 163 15.54 -1.81 11.66
C LYS A 163 16.73 -1.17 10.94
N LYS A 164 16.46 -0.35 9.92
CA LYS A 164 17.51 0.29 9.11
C LYS A 164 17.83 1.69 9.62
N SER A 165 19.12 1.97 9.74
CA SER A 165 19.61 3.32 10.00
C SER A 165 19.66 4.15 8.70
N ALA A 166 19.76 5.46 8.84
CA ALA A 166 19.96 6.35 7.68
C ALA A 166 21.24 5.99 6.91
N LYS A 167 22.31 5.56 7.62
CA LYS A 167 23.56 5.10 7.01
C LYS A 167 23.36 3.84 6.13
N ASP A 168 22.61 2.86 6.62
CA ASP A 168 22.30 1.64 5.87
C ASP A 168 21.51 1.98 4.60
N LEU A 169 20.48 2.83 4.74
CA LEU A 169 19.65 3.28 3.61
C LEU A 169 20.45 4.12 2.60
N ALA A 170 21.40 4.95 3.06
CA ALA A 170 22.27 5.74 2.18
C ALA A 170 23.16 4.84 1.31
N ALA A 171 23.66 3.72 1.87
CA ALA A 171 24.41 2.73 1.11
C ALA A 171 23.55 2.08 0.01
N LEU A 172 22.30 1.75 0.32
CA LEU A 172 21.36 1.19 -0.65
C LEU A 172 20.97 2.21 -1.72
N LYS A 173 20.69 3.46 -1.34
CA LYS A 173 20.42 4.57 -2.28
C LYS A 173 21.57 4.75 -3.27
N LYS A 174 22.79 4.78 -2.78
CA LYS A 174 24.00 4.89 -3.62
C LYS A 174 24.15 3.71 -4.58
N TYR A 175 23.82 2.50 -4.11
CA TYR A 175 23.93 1.27 -4.91
C TYR A 175 22.87 1.19 -6.01
N ALA A 176 21.62 1.53 -5.69
CA ALA A 176 20.48 1.42 -6.60
C ALA A 176 20.62 2.29 -7.85
N LYS A 177 21.25 3.48 -7.75
CA LYS A 177 21.39 4.45 -8.88
C LYS A 177 20.05 4.81 -9.57
N LEU A 178 18.95 4.62 -8.88
CA LEU A 178 17.58 4.97 -9.25
C LEU A 178 17.00 5.90 -8.18
N PRO A 179 15.90 6.61 -8.44
CA PRO A 179 15.17 7.30 -7.38
C PRO A 179 14.91 6.35 -6.22
N PHE A 180 15.21 6.82 -4.99
CA PHE A 180 15.16 5.99 -3.80
C PHE A 180 14.04 6.44 -2.87
N ALA A 181 13.17 5.50 -2.50
CA ALA A 181 12.02 5.73 -1.64
C ALA A 181 12.21 5.11 -0.25
N VAL A 182 11.78 5.82 0.79
CA VAL A 182 11.62 5.27 2.14
C VAL A 182 10.15 5.24 2.47
N LYS A 183 9.63 4.06 2.75
CA LYS A 183 8.22 3.84 3.09
C LYS A 183 8.09 3.34 4.53
N GLY A 184 7.04 3.82 5.23
CA GLY A 184 6.80 3.50 6.62
C GLY A 184 7.20 4.62 7.57
N ILE A 185 7.12 5.88 7.12
CA ILE A 185 7.40 7.05 7.96
C ILE A 185 6.16 7.35 8.77
N PHE A 186 6.24 7.10 10.11
CA PHE A 186 5.10 7.26 11.00
C PHE A 186 5.49 7.59 12.45
N THR A 187 6.77 7.82 12.74
CA THR A 187 7.28 8.17 14.06
C THR A 187 8.26 9.32 13.97
N SER A 188 8.55 9.97 15.11
CA SER A 188 9.58 11.00 15.18
C SER A 188 10.96 10.46 14.76
N TYR A 189 11.25 9.20 15.09
CA TYR A 189 12.49 8.55 14.67
C TYR A 189 12.59 8.47 13.13
N ASP A 190 11.50 8.12 12.44
CA ASP A 190 11.50 8.02 10.99
C ASP A 190 11.71 9.39 10.34
N ILE A 191 11.20 10.47 10.94
CA ILE A 191 11.47 11.84 10.49
C ILE A 191 12.97 12.16 10.60
N GLU A 192 13.63 11.78 11.69
CA GLU A 192 15.09 11.98 11.83
C GLU A 192 15.87 11.17 10.77
N VAL A 193 15.45 9.94 10.47
CA VAL A 193 16.03 9.15 9.37
C VAL A 193 15.87 9.89 8.04
N VAL A 194 14.71 10.48 7.76
CA VAL A 194 14.49 11.28 6.53
C VAL A 194 15.40 12.50 6.48
N LYS A 195 15.58 13.22 7.59
CA LYS A 195 16.46 14.38 7.66
C LYS A 195 17.91 14.04 7.34
N GLU A 196 18.40 12.92 7.84
CA GLU A 196 19.77 12.46 7.63
C GLU A 196 19.96 11.90 6.21
N LEU A 197 19.07 11.02 5.77
CA LEU A 197 19.16 10.31 4.49
C LEU A 197 18.88 11.21 3.27
N LYS A 198 17.91 12.12 3.39
CA LYS A 198 17.37 12.93 2.30
C LYS A 198 16.96 12.04 1.10
N PRO A 199 15.94 11.19 1.25
CA PRO A 199 15.48 10.32 0.17
C PRO A 199 14.87 11.14 -0.96
N ASP A 200 14.80 10.56 -2.17
CA ASP A 200 14.10 11.18 -3.28
C ASP A 200 12.60 11.18 -3.04
N ILE A 201 12.11 10.13 -2.36
CA ILE A 201 10.69 9.97 -2.02
C ILE A 201 10.56 9.53 -0.56
N ALA A 202 9.77 10.27 0.22
CA ALA A 202 9.37 9.93 1.57
C ALA A 202 7.89 9.52 1.60
N ILE A 203 7.57 8.31 2.09
CA ILE A 203 6.20 7.79 2.07
C ILE A 203 5.67 7.67 3.49
N ILE A 204 4.70 8.53 3.83
CA ILE A 204 3.98 8.49 5.10
C ILE A 204 3.06 7.27 5.07
N SER A 205 3.30 6.33 5.99
CA SER A 205 2.62 5.03 6.01
C SER A 205 2.76 4.38 7.38
N ASN A 206 1.71 3.73 7.85
CA ASN A 206 1.73 2.78 8.96
C ASN A 206 1.38 1.37 8.47
N HIS A 207 1.78 1.06 7.23
CA HIS A 207 1.56 -0.22 6.58
C HIS A 207 0.08 -0.62 6.50
N GLY A 208 -0.79 0.38 6.34
CA GLY A 208 -2.23 0.20 6.34
C GLY A 208 -2.78 -0.29 7.67
N GLY A 209 -2.14 0.08 8.77
CA GLY A 209 -2.51 -0.29 10.13
C GLY A 209 -1.95 -1.63 10.60
N ARG A 210 -1.01 -2.24 9.84
CA ARG A 210 -0.36 -3.51 10.23
C ARG A 210 0.83 -3.33 11.17
N ILE A 211 1.33 -2.13 11.31
CA ILE A 211 2.43 -1.78 12.21
C ILE A 211 1.86 -1.06 13.42
N GLU A 212 2.07 -1.64 14.58
CA GLU A 212 1.60 -1.15 15.88
C GLU A 212 2.76 -0.43 16.62
N THR A 213 3.28 0.66 16.04
CA THR A 213 4.25 1.53 16.71
C THR A 213 3.52 2.62 17.47
N ASP A 214 3.17 3.70 16.77
CA ASP A 214 2.42 4.80 17.33
C ASP A 214 0.94 4.69 16.92
N ARG A 215 0.05 5.11 17.80
CA ARG A 215 -1.38 5.16 17.53
C ARG A 215 -1.72 6.44 16.76
N GLY A 216 -2.36 6.28 15.60
CA GLY A 216 -2.82 7.42 14.80
C GLY A 216 -3.17 7.03 13.37
N SER A 217 -3.66 8.01 12.62
CA SER A 217 -3.91 7.90 11.19
C SER A 217 -2.80 8.53 10.37
N VAL A 218 -2.64 8.04 9.15
CA VAL A 218 -1.76 8.66 8.16
C VAL A 218 -2.20 10.08 7.84
N ALA A 219 -3.51 10.36 7.82
CA ALA A 219 -4.05 11.70 7.59
C ALA A 219 -3.60 12.71 8.67
N ALA A 220 -3.73 12.35 9.95
CA ALA A 220 -3.32 13.20 11.07
C ALA A 220 -1.80 13.38 11.09
N PHE A 221 -1.03 12.32 10.83
CA PHE A 221 0.43 12.38 10.77
C PHE A 221 0.90 13.29 9.61
N ALA A 222 0.30 13.15 8.43
CA ALA A 222 0.59 14.00 7.28
C ALA A 222 0.28 15.47 7.59
N HIS A 223 -0.88 15.76 8.17
CA HIS A 223 -1.24 17.13 8.56
C HIS A 223 -0.19 17.75 9.49
N SER A 224 0.33 16.99 10.44
CA SER A 224 1.27 17.49 11.44
C SER A 224 2.71 17.61 10.92
N HIS A 225 3.16 16.69 10.05
CA HIS A 225 4.59 16.51 9.78
C HIS A 225 4.97 16.63 8.30
N LEU A 226 4.02 16.62 7.34
CA LEU A 226 4.36 16.61 5.92
C LEU A 226 5.26 17.79 5.52
N LYS A 227 4.96 19.00 6.00
CA LYS A 227 5.76 20.20 5.69
C LYS A 227 7.21 20.11 6.19
N GLU A 228 7.43 19.41 7.31
CA GLU A 228 8.77 19.14 7.85
C GLU A 228 9.48 18.09 6.96
N ILE A 229 8.84 16.98 6.69
CA ILE A 229 9.36 15.88 5.85
C ILE A 229 9.74 16.41 4.48
N LYS A 230 8.90 17.24 3.85
CA LYS A 230 9.14 17.83 2.52
C LYS A 230 10.41 18.68 2.43
N LYS A 231 10.88 19.26 3.53
CA LYS A 231 12.15 20.01 3.52
C LYS A 231 13.38 19.12 3.28
N TYR A 232 13.24 17.82 3.52
CA TYR A 232 14.36 16.88 3.48
C TYR A 232 14.15 15.72 2.48
N SER A 233 13.09 15.75 1.70
CA SER A 233 12.81 14.78 0.64
C SER A 233 12.45 15.47 -0.67
N GLY A 234 12.65 14.77 -1.79
CA GLY A 234 12.22 15.27 -3.10
C GLY A 234 10.71 15.35 -3.20
N GLU A 235 10.04 14.24 -2.94
CA GLU A 235 8.57 14.13 -2.90
C GLU A 235 8.09 13.52 -1.59
N VAL A 236 6.82 13.82 -1.23
CA VAL A 236 6.13 13.17 -0.11
C VAL A 236 4.88 12.48 -0.64
N TRP A 237 4.85 11.17 -0.47
CA TRP A 237 3.72 10.32 -0.82
C TRP A 237 3.02 9.81 0.45
N ALA A 238 1.83 9.21 0.28
CA ALA A 238 1.11 8.59 1.40
C ALA A 238 0.34 7.34 0.96
N ASP A 239 0.04 6.47 1.94
CA ASP A 239 -0.92 5.38 1.77
C ASP A 239 -1.85 5.28 3.01
N GLY A 240 -2.81 4.36 2.97
CA GLY A 240 -3.63 4.03 4.12
C GLY A 240 -4.95 4.79 4.22
N GLY A 241 -6.04 4.04 4.13
CA GLY A 241 -7.39 4.49 4.45
C GLY A 241 -8.16 5.20 3.35
N LEU A 242 -7.55 5.63 2.27
CA LEU A 242 -8.23 6.37 1.19
C LEU A 242 -9.21 5.45 0.42
N ARG A 243 -10.46 5.90 0.27
CA ARG A 243 -11.55 5.13 -0.34
C ARG A 243 -12.39 5.94 -1.33
N LYS A 244 -12.57 7.23 -1.08
CA LYS A 244 -13.45 8.13 -1.83
C LYS A 244 -12.64 9.25 -2.46
N ARG A 245 -13.16 9.85 -3.52
CA ARG A 245 -12.53 10.98 -4.19
C ARG A 245 -12.10 12.09 -3.22
N GLU A 246 -12.94 12.38 -2.23
CA GLU A 246 -12.69 13.41 -1.23
C GLU A 246 -11.47 13.11 -0.35
N ASP A 247 -11.19 11.82 -0.08
CA ASP A 247 -9.99 11.42 0.67
C ASP A 247 -8.71 11.77 -0.13
N PHE A 248 -8.73 11.56 -1.45
CA PHE A 248 -7.60 11.88 -2.32
C PHE A 248 -7.42 13.40 -2.47
N MET A 249 -8.51 14.15 -2.54
CA MET A 249 -8.47 15.62 -2.54
C MET A 249 -7.89 16.14 -1.21
N ALA A 250 -8.29 15.57 -0.08
CA ALA A 250 -7.75 15.91 1.23
C ALA A 250 -6.25 15.60 1.31
N ALA A 251 -5.80 14.45 0.80
CA ALA A 251 -4.38 14.14 0.74
C ALA A 251 -3.60 15.19 -0.07
N SER A 252 -4.11 15.56 -1.24
CA SER A 252 -3.51 16.60 -2.08
C SER A 252 -3.49 17.97 -1.39
N SER A 253 -4.57 18.37 -0.70
CA SER A 253 -4.62 19.64 0.02
C SER A 253 -3.60 19.73 1.15
N LEU A 254 -3.23 18.60 1.75
CA LEU A 254 -2.15 18.51 2.74
C LEU A 254 -0.76 18.59 2.11
N GLY A 255 -0.65 18.40 0.78
CA GLY A 255 0.61 18.44 0.04
C GLY A 255 1.16 17.05 -0.34
N VAL A 256 0.36 16.00 -0.26
CA VAL A 256 0.72 14.67 -0.75
C VAL A 256 0.73 14.69 -2.28
N GLU A 257 1.84 14.29 -2.89
CA GLU A 257 2.06 14.37 -4.33
C GLU A 257 1.64 13.09 -5.06
N GLU A 258 1.72 11.94 -4.39
CA GLU A 258 1.30 10.64 -4.93
C GLU A 258 0.69 9.77 -3.81
N VAL A 259 -0.35 9.01 -4.14
CA VAL A 259 -1.03 8.11 -3.20
C VAL A 259 -0.91 6.67 -3.68
N LEU A 260 -0.52 5.78 -2.75
CA LEU A 260 -0.46 4.35 -3.01
C LEU A 260 -1.76 3.68 -2.56
N ILE A 261 -2.41 2.95 -3.47
CA ILE A 261 -3.72 2.34 -3.26
C ILE A 261 -3.57 0.82 -3.15
N GLY A 262 -3.90 0.27 -1.99
CA GLY A 262 -3.78 -1.17 -1.71
C GLY A 262 -5.12 -1.91 -1.77
N ARG A 263 -5.71 -2.16 -0.61
CA ARG A 263 -6.94 -2.97 -0.44
C ARG A 263 -8.08 -2.62 -1.39
N PRO A 264 -8.40 -1.36 -1.70
CA PRO A 264 -9.44 -1.06 -2.67
C PRO A 264 -9.19 -1.67 -4.05
N CYS A 265 -7.92 -1.70 -4.51
CA CYS A 265 -7.57 -2.36 -5.76
C CYS A 265 -7.77 -3.87 -5.69
N ILE A 266 -7.40 -4.52 -4.57
CA ILE A 266 -7.66 -5.96 -4.38
C ILE A 266 -9.16 -6.23 -4.38
N THR A 267 -9.93 -5.47 -3.62
CA THR A 267 -11.39 -5.61 -3.55
C THR A 267 -12.02 -5.47 -4.93
N ALA A 268 -11.60 -4.48 -5.70
CA ALA A 268 -12.08 -4.22 -7.04
C ALA A 268 -11.71 -5.36 -8.01
N LEU A 269 -10.44 -5.83 -7.96
CA LEU A 269 -9.96 -6.96 -8.75
C LEU A 269 -10.79 -8.23 -8.50
N LEU A 270 -11.07 -8.54 -7.24
CA LEU A 270 -11.83 -9.74 -6.88
C LEU A 270 -13.32 -9.65 -7.25
N ARG A 271 -13.88 -8.44 -7.32
CA ARG A 271 -15.28 -8.23 -7.73
C ARG A 271 -15.47 -8.34 -9.23
N ASP A 272 -14.59 -7.73 -10.03
CA ASP A 272 -14.78 -7.60 -11.48
C ASP A 272 -13.46 -7.71 -12.26
N LYS A 273 -12.54 -8.55 -11.79
CA LYS A 273 -11.27 -8.83 -12.46
C LYS A 273 -10.62 -7.57 -13.04
N GLU A 274 -10.26 -7.59 -14.32
CA GLU A 274 -9.56 -6.49 -14.98
C GLU A 274 -10.35 -5.18 -15.06
N ASN A 275 -11.68 -5.22 -15.05
CA ASN A 275 -12.50 -4.00 -15.09
C ASN A 275 -12.67 -3.36 -13.72
N GLY A 276 -12.60 -4.18 -12.66
CA GLY A 276 -12.87 -3.71 -11.31
C GLY A 276 -11.96 -2.54 -10.89
N ILE A 277 -10.64 -2.67 -11.07
CA ILE A 277 -9.69 -1.60 -10.72
C ILE A 277 -9.95 -0.36 -11.57
N LYS A 278 -10.19 -0.54 -12.88
CA LYS A 278 -10.50 0.59 -13.77
C LYS A 278 -11.75 1.33 -13.31
N ASN A 279 -12.83 0.63 -13.04
CA ASN A 279 -14.09 1.23 -12.57
C ASN A 279 -13.90 1.98 -11.24
N PHE A 280 -13.14 1.42 -10.31
CA PHE A 280 -12.78 2.09 -9.06
C PHE A 280 -11.99 3.37 -9.32
N ILE A 281 -10.95 3.33 -10.15
CA ILE A 281 -10.13 4.52 -10.46
C ILE A 281 -10.93 5.57 -11.22
N ASP A 282 -11.78 5.17 -12.18
CA ASP A 282 -12.66 6.10 -12.90
C ASP A 282 -13.63 6.82 -11.92
N SER A 283 -14.12 6.13 -10.88
CA SER A 283 -14.93 6.78 -9.83
C SER A 283 -14.14 7.82 -9.03
N ILE A 284 -12.86 7.55 -8.73
CA ILE A 284 -11.97 8.53 -8.05
C ILE A 284 -11.70 9.73 -8.97
N LEU A 285 -11.48 9.48 -10.27
CA LEU A 285 -11.24 10.53 -11.25
C LEU A 285 -12.49 11.36 -11.58
N GLY A 286 -13.68 10.94 -11.12
CA GLY A 286 -14.95 11.60 -11.44
C GLY A 286 -15.36 11.42 -12.90
N LYS A 287 -14.90 10.34 -13.55
CA LYS A 287 -15.38 9.97 -14.89
C LYS A 287 -16.73 9.29 -14.72
N ASP A 288 -17.76 9.81 -15.37
CA ASP A 288 -19.10 9.21 -15.34
C ASP A 288 -19.03 7.75 -15.79
N LEU A 289 -19.27 6.85 -14.85
CA LEU A 289 -19.61 5.47 -15.17
C LEU A 289 -20.97 5.54 -15.85
N THR A 290 -21.07 5.19 -17.12
CA THR A 290 -22.32 5.08 -17.85
C THR A 290 -23.34 4.33 -16.99
N LYS A 291 -24.60 4.77 -16.99
CA LYS A 291 -25.70 4.30 -16.12
C LYS A 291 -25.88 2.77 -16.02
N GLU A 292 -25.31 2.00 -16.91
CA GLU A 292 -25.33 0.54 -16.90
C GLU A 292 -24.41 -0.12 -15.83
N ALA A 293 -23.37 0.56 -15.35
CA ALA A 293 -22.50 0.03 -14.29
C ALA A 293 -23.00 0.40 -12.86
N CYS A 294 -23.92 1.33 -12.75
CA CYS A 294 -24.42 1.84 -11.45
C CYS A 294 -25.52 0.95 -10.84
N GLY A 295 -26.04 -0.04 -11.57
CA GLY A 295 -27.11 -0.93 -11.09
C GLY A 295 -26.69 -2.00 -10.09
N SER A 296 -25.40 -2.19 -9.82
CA SER A 296 -24.90 -3.26 -8.93
C SER A 296 -24.07 -2.79 -7.72
N LEU A 297 -23.85 -1.49 -7.58
CA LEU A 297 -23.24 -0.93 -6.37
C LEU A 297 -24.33 -0.60 -5.35
N GLY A 298 -25.04 -1.65 -4.91
CA GLY A 298 -25.97 -1.56 -3.80
C GLY A 298 -25.20 -1.05 -2.57
N SER A 299 -25.57 0.14 -2.12
CA SER A 299 -25.25 0.64 -0.80
C SER A 299 -25.86 -0.31 0.23
N SER A 300 -25.13 -1.32 0.65
CA SER A 300 -25.46 -2.03 1.88
C SER A 300 -25.17 -1.06 3.02
N PRO A 301 -26.17 -0.64 3.79
CA PRO A 301 -25.93 0.19 4.96
C PRO A 301 -25.02 -0.58 5.91
N LEU A 302 -24.05 0.13 6.49
CA LEU A 302 -23.27 -0.33 7.63
C LEU A 302 -24.27 -0.84 8.68
N ARG A 303 -24.38 -2.15 8.85
CA ARG A 303 -25.14 -2.69 9.96
C ARG A 303 -24.46 -2.24 11.23
N SER A 304 -25.18 -1.45 12.03
CA SER A 304 -24.86 -1.17 13.41
C SER A 304 -24.64 -2.52 14.13
N PHE A 305 -23.44 -2.74 14.60
CA PHE A 305 -23.15 -3.88 15.47
C PHE A 305 -23.66 -3.50 16.87
N GLU A 306 -24.82 -4.03 17.24
CA GLU A 306 -25.18 -4.14 18.64
C GLU A 306 -24.24 -5.18 19.30
N LYS A 307 -23.65 -4.79 20.41
CA LYS A 307 -22.84 -5.68 21.25
C LYS A 307 -23.76 -6.71 21.90
N PRO A 308 -23.28 -7.97 22.08
CA PRO A 308 -23.88 -8.88 23.04
C PRO A 308 -23.63 -8.42 24.47
#